data_533cc8eb221e3061bf32f48dbac506e1
#
_entry.id   533cc8eb221e3061bf32f48dbac506e1
#
_cell.length_a   1.000
_cell.length_b   1.000
_cell.length_c   1.000
_cell.angle_alpha   90.00
_cell.angle_beta   90.00
_cell.angle_gamma   90.00
#
_symmetry.space_group_name_H-M   'P 1'
#
loop_
_entity.id
_entity.type
_entity.pdbx_description
1 polymer ?
#
loop_
_entity_poly.entity_id
_entity_poly.type
_entity_poly.pdbx_seq_one_letter_code
_entity_poly.pdbx_strand_id
1 'polypeptide(L)'
;GEQIMKVSSVGLGGPYNPLLRSPVLGQRMFDLLYHLRWNSSVPLRLNEFAILIVGRQWRSQVEWFAHGPLAIKAGLSPEIVADLKAQKRPGHMKEDEAVVYDFVTELTTTHKVSDATFARAKQILGEQQVVDLTTVAGTYITVAMLLAMAEEGVPPGKEPPFKEGDP
;
A
#
# COMPACT_ATOMS: atom_id res chain seq x y z
N GLY A 1 20.47 -10.17 -1.61
CA GLY A 1 20.67 -8.85 -2.25
C GLY A 1 20.13 -8.81 -3.68
N GLU A 2 20.57 -9.71 -4.57
CA GLU A 2 20.19 -9.67 -6.00
C GLU A 2 18.69 -9.85 -6.27
N GLN A 3 17.98 -10.69 -5.50
CA GLN A 3 16.54 -10.88 -5.64
C GLN A 3 15.77 -9.62 -5.26
N ILE A 4 16.19 -8.92 -4.22
CA ILE A 4 15.59 -7.66 -3.78
C ILE A 4 15.73 -6.58 -4.86
N MET A 5 16.90 -6.50 -5.50
CA MET A 5 17.14 -5.51 -6.58
C MET A 5 16.23 -5.71 -7.79
N LYS A 6 15.75 -6.93 -8.02
CA LYS A 6 14.83 -7.23 -9.14
C LYS A 6 13.39 -6.75 -8.89
N VAL A 7 12.99 -6.57 -7.63
CA VAL A 7 11.59 -6.28 -7.26
C VAL A 7 11.42 -4.97 -6.51
N SER A 8 12.49 -4.41 -5.97
CA SER A 8 12.45 -3.17 -5.18
C SER A 8 12.57 -1.94 -6.07
N SER A 9 11.68 -0.98 -5.89
CA SER A 9 11.77 0.36 -6.47
C SER A 9 12.74 1.29 -5.72
N VAL A 10 13.21 0.87 -4.55
CA VAL A 10 14.12 1.65 -3.67
C VAL A 10 15.44 0.93 -3.43
N GLY A 11 15.76 -0.11 -4.19
CA GLY A 11 16.99 -0.91 -4.04
C GLY A 11 17.03 -1.70 -2.72
N LEU A 12 18.15 -1.69 -2.04
CA LEU A 12 18.34 -2.33 -0.72
C LEU A 12 17.86 -1.45 0.45
N GLY A 13 17.42 -0.23 0.17
CA GLY A 13 16.78 0.63 1.17
C GLY A 13 15.33 0.28 1.43
N GLY A 14 14.62 1.18 2.10
CA GLY A 14 13.22 0.96 2.44
C GLY A 14 13.06 -0.22 3.41
N PRO A 15 11.98 -1.01 3.28
CA PRO A 15 11.68 -2.07 4.24
C PRO A 15 12.69 -3.22 4.23
N TYR A 16 13.48 -3.34 3.18
CA TYR A 16 14.46 -4.43 3.05
C TYR A 16 15.67 -4.24 3.96
N ASN A 17 16.06 -2.98 4.23
CA ASN A 17 17.18 -2.70 5.13
C ASN A 17 16.98 -3.28 6.54
N PRO A 18 15.91 -2.98 7.29
CA PRO A 18 15.69 -3.60 8.59
C PRO A 18 15.52 -5.12 8.52
N LEU A 19 14.90 -5.65 7.45
CA LEU A 19 14.67 -7.09 7.29
C LEU A 19 15.98 -7.89 7.10
N LEU A 20 17.06 -7.28 6.65
CA LEU A 20 18.38 -7.94 6.59
C LEU A 20 18.90 -8.36 7.97
N ARG A 21 18.41 -7.76 9.05
CA ARG A 21 18.79 -8.09 10.44
C ARG A 21 18.03 -9.28 11.01
N SER A 22 17.00 -9.74 10.29
CA SER A 22 16.25 -10.95 10.62
C SER A 22 16.08 -11.78 9.34
N PRO A 23 17.12 -12.50 8.89
CA PRO A 23 17.16 -13.04 7.54
C PRO A 23 16.08 -14.09 7.26
N VAL A 24 15.68 -14.88 8.23
CA VAL A 24 14.59 -15.87 8.07
C VAL A 24 13.25 -15.15 7.89
N LEU A 25 12.94 -14.18 8.76
CA LEU A 25 11.75 -13.35 8.63
C LEU A 25 11.78 -12.54 7.32
N GLY A 26 12.94 -11.96 7.01
CA GLY A 26 13.14 -11.19 5.78
C GLY A 26 12.82 -12.00 4.53
N GLN A 27 13.24 -13.26 4.46
CA GLN A 27 12.90 -14.12 3.34
C GLN A 27 11.38 -14.39 3.26
N ARG A 28 10.72 -14.68 4.38
CA ARG A 28 9.27 -14.91 4.42
C ARG A 28 8.47 -13.66 4.02
N MET A 29 8.89 -12.50 4.51
CA MET A 29 8.28 -11.23 4.13
C MET A 29 8.49 -10.91 2.65
N PHE A 30 9.69 -11.19 2.12
CA PHE A 30 9.97 -11.03 0.70
C PHE A 30 9.05 -11.90 -0.16
N ASP A 31 8.92 -13.18 0.19
CA ASP A 31 8.07 -14.13 -0.53
C ASP A 31 6.59 -13.67 -0.50
N LEU A 32 6.11 -13.19 0.65
CA LEU A 32 4.77 -12.64 0.80
C LEU A 32 4.57 -11.37 -0.04
N LEU A 33 5.47 -10.39 0.06
CA LEU A 33 5.41 -9.16 -0.72
C LEU A 33 5.45 -9.42 -2.22
N TYR A 34 6.29 -10.37 -2.66
CA TYR A 34 6.34 -10.79 -4.05
C TYR A 34 5.02 -11.39 -4.50
N HIS A 35 4.43 -12.30 -3.70
CA HIS A 35 3.13 -12.91 -4.00
C HIS A 35 2.03 -11.86 -4.10
N LEU A 36 1.90 -10.99 -3.08
CA LEU A 36 0.86 -9.97 -3.03
C LEU A 36 0.95 -8.98 -4.18
N ARG A 37 2.15 -8.73 -4.68
CA ARG A 37 2.35 -7.76 -5.75
C ARG A 37 2.14 -8.34 -7.14
N TRP A 38 2.54 -9.61 -7.37
CA TRP A 38 2.62 -10.17 -8.71
C TRP A 38 1.70 -11.37 -8.95
N ASN A 39 1.24 -12.03 -7.89
CA ASN A 39 0.47 -13.27 -7.96
C ASN A 39 -0.86 -13.21 -7.19
N SER A 40 -1.18 -12.09 -6.57
CA SER A 40 -2.45 -11.87 -5.88
C SER A 40 -3.61 -11.83 -6.88
N SER A 41 -4.80 -12.17 -6.43
CA SER A 41 -6.03 -12.04 -7.23
C SER A 41 -6.48 -10.57 -7.41
N VAL A 42 -5.93 -9.64 -6.62
CA VAL A 42 -6.26 -8.22 -6.69
C VAL A 42 -5.58 -7.58 -7.90
N PRO A 43 -6.33 -6.95 -8.81
CA PRO A 43 -5.74 -6.23 -9.94
C PRO A 43 -4.71 -5.19 -9.47
N LEU A 44 -3.59 -5.07 -10.21
CA LEU A 44 -2.47 -4.22 -9.80
C LEU A 44 -2.89 -2.78 -9.46
N ARG A 45 -3.80 -2.19 -10.21
CA ARG A 45 -4.35 -0.85 -9.94
C ARG A 45 -5.00 -0.74 -8.56
N LEU A 46 -5.79 -1.73 -8.19
CA LEU A 46 -6.48 -1.78 -6.90
C LEU A 46 -5.51 -2.13 -5.76
N ASN A 47 -4.54 -2.98 -6.03
CA ASN A 47 -3.46 -3.32 -5.10
C ASN A 47 -2.65 -2.07 -4.73
N GLU A 48 -2.14 -1.33 -5.72
CA GLU A 48 -1.40 -0.10 -5.50
C GLU A 48 -2.26 0.96 -4.79
N PHE A 49 -3.57 1.02 -5.09
CA PHE A 49 -4.48 1.94 -4.40
C PHE A 49 -4.61 1.59 -2.91
N ALA A 50 -4.77 0.31 -2.57
CA ALA A 50 -4.81 -0.13 -1.17
C ALA A 50 -3.52 0.22 -0.43
N ILE A 51 -2.36 0.04 -1.07
CA ILE A 51 -1.05 0.43 -0.52
C ILE A 51 -1.00 1.93 -0.25
N LEU A 52 -1.47 2.75 -1.18
CA LEU A 52 -1.50 4.21 -0.97
C LEU A 52 -2.45 4.65 0.15
N ILE A 53 -3.59 4.00 0.32
CA ILE A 53 -4.52 4.27 1.45
C ILE A 53 -3.78 4.07 2.77
N VAL A 54 -3.14 2.92 2.94
CA VAL A 54 -2.34 2.61 4.13
C VAL A 54 -1.14 3.55 4.27
N GLY A 55 -0.37 3.75 3.21
CA GLY A 55 0.77 4.65 3.18
C GLY A 55 0.42 6.08 3.58
N ARG A 56 -0.80 6.54 3.20
CA ARG A 56 -1.30 7.85 3.63
C ARG A 56 -1.65 7.90 5.11
N GLN A 57 -2.33 6.87 5.62
CA GLN A 57 -2.69 6.77 7.06
C GLN A 57 -1.46 6.78 7.96
N TRP A 58 -0.41 6.08 7.54
CA TRP A 58 0.88 6.02 8.24
C TRP A 58 1.81 7.19 7.90
N ARG A 59 1.42 8.05 6.98
CA ARG A 59 2.27 9.13 6.44
C ARG A 59 3.65 8.62 6.02
N SER A 60 3.66 7.42 5.43
CA SER A 60 4.88 6.71 5.05
C SER A 60 5.52 7.32 3.81
N GLN A 61 6.63 8.03 4.00
CA GLN A 61 7.36 8.72 2.93
C GLN A 61 7.81 7.75 1.85
N VAL A 62 8.40 6.63 2.25
CA VAL A 62 8.97 5.64 1.33
C VAL A 62 7.88 4.94 0.53
N GLU A 63 6.80 4.51 1.19
CA GLU A 63 5.69 3.83 0.49
C GLU A 63 5.02 4.78 -0.51
N TRP A 64 4.76 6.01 -0.11
CA TRP A 64 4.15 6.98 -1.01
C TRP A 64 5.07 7.32 -2.20
N PHE A 65 6.36 7.53 -1.94
CA PHE A 65 7.36 7.79 -2.98
C PHE A 65 7.42 6.64 -3.99
N ALA A 66 7.43 5.41 -3.51
CA ALA A 66 7.54 4.23 -4.36
C ALA A 66 6.24 3.92 -5.10
N HIS A 67 5.10 3.93 -4.40
CA HIS A 67 3.83 3.41 -4.91
C HIS A 67 2.95 4.45 -5.60
N GLY A 68 3.12 5.75 -5.33
CA GLY A 68 2.38 6.81 -6.03
C GLY A 68 2.52 6.74 -7.55
N PRO A 69 3.74 6.78 -8.10
CA PRO A 69 3.97 6.62 -9.53
C PRO A 69 3.51 5.27 -10.09
N LEU A 70 3.65 4.19 -9.30
CA LEU A 70 3.24 2.84 -9.71
C LEU A 70 1.72 2.73 -9.82
N ALA A 71 0.97 3.33 -8.90
CA ALA A 71 -0.48 3.37 -8.95
C ALA A 71 -0.98 4.08 -10.21
N ILE A 72 -0.41 5.23 -10.55
CA ILE A 72 -0.73 5.96 -11.78
C ILE A 72 -0.39 5.12 -13.01
N LYS A 73 0.78 4.50 -13.04
CA LYS A 73 1.19 3.60 -14.13
C LYS A 73 0.27 2.39 -14.28
N ALA A 74 -0.28 1.90 -13.17
CA ALA A 74 -1.26 0.81 -13.16
C ALA A 74 -2.68 1.25 -13.56
N GLY A 75 -2.91 2.54 -13.82
CA GLY A 75 -4.17 3.08 -14.33
C GLY A 75 -5.06 3.75 -13.27
N LEU A 76 -4.53 4.00 -12.06
CA LEU A 76 -5.23 4.86 -11.09
C LEU A 76 -5.15 6.32 -11.53
N SER A 77 -6.27 7.07 -11.46
CA SER A 77 -6.27 8.49 -11.83
C SER A 77 -5.31 9.30 -10.95
N PRO A 78 -4.49 10.20 -11.53
CA PRO A 78 -3.69 11.14 -10.76
C PRO A 78 -4.50 12.00 -9.79
N GLU A 79 -5.76 12.31 -10.13
CA GLU A 79 -6.68 13.07 -9.28
C GLU A 79 -7.04 12.28 -8.01
N ILE A 80 -7.27 10.97 -8.14
CA ILE A 80 -7.51 10.08 -6.98
C ILE A 80 -6.29 10.09 -6.05
N VAL A 81 -5.08 10.00 -6.62
CA VAL A 81 -3.84 10.05 -5.84
C VAL A 81 -3.67 11.39 -5.14
N ALA A 82 -4.00 12.50 -5.81
CA ALA A 82 -3.91 13.83 -5.23
C ALA A 82 -4.93 14.05 -4.10
N ASP A 83 -6.18 13.63 -4.29
CA ASP A 83 -7.22 13.71 -3.26
C ASP A 83 -6.84 12.88 -2.02
N LEU A 84 -6.37 11.65 -2.24
CA LEU A 84 -5.93 10.77 -1.16
C LEU A 84 -4.75 11.39 -0.39
N LYS A 85 -3.78 11.98 -1.10
CA LYS A 85 -2.66 12.70 -0.49
C LYS A 85 -3.14 13.85 0.41
N ALA A 86 -4.17 14.58 -0.04
CA ALA A 86 -4.79 15.67 0.70
C ALA A 86 -5.75 15.21 1.81
N GLN A 87 -5.81 13.92 2.14
CA GLN A 87 -6.73 13.31 3.12
C GLN A 87 -8.21 13.51 2.78
N LYS A 88 -8.52 13.64 1.51
CA LYS A 88 -9.89 13.71 1.03
C LYS A 88 -10.32 12.33 0.54
N ARG A 89 -11.60 12.02 0.72
CA ARG A 89 -12.19 10.89 0.00
C ARG A 89 -12.11 11.20 -1.50
N PRO A 90 -11.42 10.37 -2.30
CA PRO A 90 -11.26 10.68 -3.72
C PRO A 90 -12.60 10.78 -4.44
N GLY A 91 -12.71 11.77 -5.32
CA GLY A 91 -13.80 11.88 -6.27
C GLY A 91 -13.57 10.99 -7.49
N HIS A 92 -14.60 10.81 -8.31
CA HIS A 92 -14.53 10.15 -9.62
C HIS A 92 -13.91 8.73 -9.61
N MET A 93 -13.98 8.02 -8.48
CA MET A 93 -13.56 6.63 -8.37
C MET A 93 -14.48 5.73 -9.20
N LYS A 94 -13.90 4.75 -9.88
CA LYS A 94 -14.65 3.62 -10.43
C LYS A 94 -15.30 2.84 -9.28
N GLU A 95 -16.28 2.01 -9.60
CA GLU A 95 -17.01 1.26 -8.57
C GLU A 95 -16.09 0.35 -7.73
N ASP A 96 -15.18 -0.36 -8.39
CA ASP A 96 -14.20 -1.22 -7.71
C ASP A 96 -13.19 -0.41 -6.86
N GLU A 97 -12.80 0.78 -7.32
CA GLU A 97 -11.95 1.70 -6.55
C GLU A 97 -12.66 2.21 -5.30
N ALA A 98 -13.94 2.61 -5.44
CA ALA A 98 -14.74 3.07 -4.30
C ALA A 98 -14.90 1.96 -3.25
N VAL A 99 -15.12 0.72 -3.69
CA VAL A 99 -15.19 -0.45 -2.82
C VAL A 99 -13.87 -0.68 -2.08
N VAL A 100 -12.75 -0.64 -2.77
CA VAL A 100 -11.42 -0.78 -2.14
C VAL A 100 -11.17 0.32 -1.13
N TYR A 101 -11.47 1.58 -1.49
CA TYR A 101 -11.32 2.71 -0.59
C TYR A 101 -12.14 2.55 0.69
N ASP A 102 -13.43 2.28 0.55
CA ASP A 102 -14.35 2.16 1.68
C ASP A 102 -13.96 0.97 2.57
N PHE A 103 -13.69 -0.19 1.97
CA PHE A 103 -13.32 -1.41 2.70
C PHE A 103 -12.00 -1.25 3.48
N VAL A 104 -10.94 -0.82 2.80
CA VAL A 104 -9.62 -0.68 3.43
C VAL A 104 -9.65 0.43 4.48
N THR A 105 -10.26 1.57 4.20
CA THR A 105 -10.35 2.69 5.14
C THR A 105 -11.13 2.29 6.38
N GLU A 106 -12.31 1.69 6.23
CA GLU A 106 -13.13 1.26 7.36
C GLU A 106 -12.38 0.23 8.22
N LEU A 107 -11.82 -0.81 7.59
CA LEU A 107 -11.08 -1.86 8.29
C LEU A 107 -9.89 -1.31 9.09
N THR A 108 -9.11 -0.42 8.50
CA THR A 108 -7.85 0.06 9.09
C THR A 108 -8.05 1.21 10.09
N THR A 109 -9.16 1.93 10.04
CA THR A 109 -9.43 3.06 10.96
C THR A 109 -10.38 2.69 12.08
N THR A 110 -11.37 1.82 11.84
CA THR A 110 -12.36 1.41 12.85
C THR A 110 -12.10 0.02 13.40
N HIS A 111 -11.16 -0.73 12.81
CA HIS A 111 -10.83 -2.13 13.13
C HIS A 111 -12.03 -3.10 12.98
N LYS A 112 -12.96 -2.72 12.14
CA LYS A 112 -14.16 -3.49 11.76
C LYS A 112 -14.51 -3.17 10.32
N VAL A 113 -15.34 -4.01 9.72
CA VAL A 113 -16.01 -3.74 8.46
C VAL A 113 -17.49 -3.93 8.69
N SER A 114 -18.31 -2.95 8.32
CA SER A 114 -19.76 -3.07 8.41
C SER A 114 -20.29 -4.14 7.46
N ASP A 115 -21.43 -4.72 7.80
CA ASP A 115 -22.07 -5.74 6.94
C ASP A 115 -22.33 -5.20 5.53
N ALA A 116 -22.72 -3.93 5.42
CA ALA A 116 -22.97 -3.29 4.12
C ALA A 116 -21.70 -3.18 3.28
N THR A 117 -20.59 -2.69 3.88
CA THR A 117 -19.29 -2.57 3.20
C THR A 117 -18.75 -3.96 2.83
N PHE A 118 -18.84 -4.93 3.73
CA PHE A 118 -18.41 -6.30 3.46
C PHE A 118 -19.22 -6.95 2.33
N ALA A 119 -20.56 -6.84 2.37
CA ALA A 119 -21.42 -7.39 1.32
C ALA A 119 -21.09 -6.79 -0.05
N ARG A 120 -20.88 -5.47 -0.12
CA ARG A 120 -20.51 -4.79 -1.36
C ARG A 120 -19.13 -5.21 -1.84
N ALA A 121 -18.15 -5.32 -0.96
CA ALA A 121 -16.81 -5.80 -1.31
C ALA A 121 -16.86 -7.24 -1.86
N LYS A 122 -17.59 -8.13 -1.19
CA LYS A 122 -17.78 -9.50 -1.65
C LYS A 122 -18.48 -9.57 -3.01
N GLN A 123 -19.47 -8.71 -3.25
CA GLN A 123 -20.21 -8.67 -4.51
C GLN A 123 -19.33 -8.21 -5.69
N ILE A 124 -18.51 -7.18 -5.49
CA ILE A 124 -17.74 -6.54 -6.56
C ILE A 124 -16.39 -7.23 -6.77
N LEU A 125 -15.71 -7.63 -5.70
CA LEU A 125 -14.37 -8.20 -5.75
C LEU A 125 -14.35 -9.73 -5.65
N GLY A 126 -15.35 -10.33 -5.00
CA GLY A 126 -15.36 -11.74 -4.66
C GLY A 126 -14.55 -12.07 -3.40
N GLU A 127 -14.78 -13.26 -2.85
CA GLU A 127 -14.20 -13.66 -1.55
C GLU A 127 -12.69 -13.70 -1.56
N GLN A 128 -12.07 -14.23 -2.62
CA GLN A 128 -10.62 -14.32 -2.72
C GLN A 128 -9.96 -12.94 -2.72
N GLN A 129 -10.47 -12.02 -3.52
CA GLN A 129 -9.90 -10.67 -3.57
C GLN A 129 -10.09 -9.92 -2.25
N VAL A 130 -11.18 -10.14 -1.53
CA VAL A 130 -11.38 -9.55 -0.19
C VAL A 130 -10.32 -10.03 0.79
N VAL A 131 -9.98 -11.32 0.78
CA VAL A 131 -8.92 -11.88 1.63
C VAL A 131 -7.55 -11.34 1.21
N ASP A 132 -7.23 -11.36 -0.08
CA ASP A 132 -5.97 -10.87 -0.60
C ASP A 132 -5.81 -9.36 -0.31
N LEU A 133 -6.85 -8.55 -0.52
CA LEU A 133 -6.87 -7.11 -0.23
C LEU A 133 -6.63 -6.81 1.25
N THR A 134 -7.26 -7.59 2.14
CA THR A 134 -7.02 -7.49 3.59
C THR A 134 -5.57 -7.78 3.92
N THR A 135 -5.00 -8.81 3.28
CA THR A 135 -3.60 -9.19 3.48
C THR A 135 -2.63 -8.14 2.92
N VAL A 136 -2.94 -7.53 1.77
CA VAL A 136 -2.18 -6.40 1.23
C VAL A 136 -2.15 -5.26 2.24
N ALA A 137 -3.32 -4.81 2.73
CA ALA A 137 -3.41 -3.71 3.68
C ALA A 137 -2.61 -3.99 4.97
N GLY A 138 -2.79 -5.17 5.58
CA GLY A 138 -2.08 -5.55 6.81
C GLY A 138 -0.57 -5.68 6.61
N THR A 139 -0.13 -6.24 5.49
CA THR A 139 1.30 -6.37 5.18
C THR A 139 1.96 -5.02 4.98
N TYR A 140 1.30 -4.09 4.29
CA TYR A 140 1.85 -2.74 4.11
C TYR A 140 1.77 -1.87 5.37
N ILE A 141 0.85 -2.13 6.30
CA ILE A 141 0.95 -1.59 7.68
C ILE A 141 2.24 -2.08 8.34
N THR A 142 2.55 -3.38 8.24
CA THR A 142 3.82 -3.93 8.77
C THR A 142 5.03 -3.29 8.11
N VAL A 143 4.99 -3.06 6.80
CA VAL A 143 6.05 -2.34 6.06
C VAL A 143 6.19 -0.92 6.59
N ALA A 144 5.09 -0.17 6.77
CA ALA A 144 5.11 1.18 7.33
C ALA A 144 5.72 1.22 8.73
N MET A 145 5.39 0.23 9.58
CA MET A 145 5.98 0.08 10.92
C MET A 145 7.49 -0.18 10.88
N LEU A 146 7.95 -1.04 9.98
CA LEU A 146 9.38 -1.32 9.79
C LEU A 146 10.14 -0.08 9.32
N LEU A 147 9.57 0.67 8.39
CA LEU A 147 10.14 1.92 7.90
C LEU A 147 10.23 2.98 9.00
N ALA A 148 9.15 3.14 9.78
CA ALA A 148 9.11 4.08 10.89
C ALA A 148 10.11 3.70 12.01
N MET A 149 10.16 2.42 12.39
CA MET A 149 11.07 1.89 13.40
C MET A 149 12.54 2.08 13.02
N ALA A 150 12.85 1.92 11.72
CA ALA A 150 14.22 2.05 11.21
C ALA A 150 14.56 3.48 10.74
N GLU A 151 13.65 4.43 10.90
CA GLU A 151 13.79 5.82 10.41
C GLU A 151 14.19 5.89 8.92
N GLU A 152 13.64 4.96 8.10
CA GLU A 152 13.92 4.90 6.67
C GLU A 152 13.23 6.05 5.93
N GLY A 153 14.00 6.78 5.16
CA GLY A 153 13.52 7.89 4.32
C GLY A 153 13.56 7.57 2.83
N VAL A 154 13.14 8.54 2.02
CA VAL A 154 13.31 8.47 0.56
C VAL A 154 14.79 8.46 0.19
N PRO A 155 15.16 7.96 -1.02
CA PRO A 155 16.55 7.93 -1.46
C PRO A 155 17.23 9.30 -1.38
N PRO A 156 18.54 9.34 -1.08
CA PRO A 156 19.30 10.60 -1.01
C PRO A 156 19.08 11.47 -2.25
N GLY A 157 18.88 12.77 -2.04
CA GLY A 157 18.67 13.74 -3.12
C GLY A 157 17.23 13.75 -3.69
N LYS A 158 16.32 12.96 -3.14
CA LYS A 158 14.90 13.02 -3.49
C LYS A 158 14.10 13.78 -2.44
N GLU A 159 13.10 14.53 -2.91
CA GLU A 159 12.19 15.22 -1.99
C GLU A 159 11.17 14.24 -1.39
N PRO A 160 10.91 14.34 -0.08
CA PRO A 160 9.88 13.53 0.57
C PRO A 160 8.48 13.95 0.06
N PRO A 161 7.58 12.99 -0.17
CA PRO A 161 6.22 13.28 -0.63
C PRO A 161 5.39 14.14 0.33
N PHE A 162 5.60 13.96 1.64
CA PHE A 162 4.91 14.73 2.67
C PHE A 162 5.86 15.73 3.31
N LYS A 163 5.54 17.03 3.22
CA LYS A 163 6.33 18.11 3.83
C LYS A 163 5.89 18.35 5.27
N GLU A 164 6.74 18.98 6.04
CA GLU A 164 6.35 19.46 7.36
C GLU A 164 5.18 20.45 7.23
N GLY A 165 4.10 20.22 8.00
CA GLY A 165 2.86 21.00 7.90
C GLY A 165 1.82 20.51 6.90
N ASP A 166 2.13 19.54 6.04
CA ASP A 166 1.10 18.86 5.22
C ASP A 166 0.11 18.13 6.14
N PRO A 167 -1.19 18.09 5.78
CA PRO A 167 -2.20 17.39 6.57
C PRO A 167 -1.90 15.90 6.71
#